data_6e433976281cbabe23e0e1cf62f49e6e
#
_entry.id   6e433976281cbabe23e0e1cf62f49e6e
#
_cell.length_a   1.000
_cell.length_b   1.000
_cell.length_c   1.000
_cell.angle_alpha   90.00
_cell.angle_beta   90.00
_cell.angle_gamma   90.00
#
_symmetry.space_group_name_H-M   'P 1'
#
loop_
_entity.id
_entity.type
_entity.pdbx_description
1 polymer ?
#
loop_
_entity_poly.entity_id
_entity_poly.type
_entity_poly.pdbx_seq_one_letter_code
_entity_poly.pdbx_strand_id
1 'polypeptide(L)'
;MEDQKLPLKYPIPHQENKEIRRITFKNGISQIFDALNLQKGWLYTLKSLLLDPGRLVKYYLGVGRYSTISPWKLLFLTTALSLFLIIQFDLNSLFTNQFIEGTNESSAGIEKVNADIFIFFNDYYNIILWSSIPVFALVFFLILRRSFNYFEHVIIYTYYLVLGNIFVILLLPVFALTNWGFGIYLVITHFYIVYTYIRALDLTQWHQYIKLFLAITLSYILYFIVLVFSAVPIIMNHVA
;
A
#
# COMPACT_ATOMS: atom_id res chain seq x y z
N MET A 1 -34.67 15.11 -16.09
CA MET A 1 -33.24 14.85 -15.76
C MET A 1 -32.60 14.35 -17.03
N GLU A 2 -31.99 15.26 -17.77
CA GLU A 2 -31.36 14.96 -19.05
C GLU A 2 -30.01 14.29 -18.81
N ASP A 3 -29.86 13.07 -19.38
CA ASP A 3 -28.60 12.36 -19.47
C ASP A 3 -27.61 13.18 -20.31
N GLN A 4 -26.72 13.92 -19.70
CA GLN A 4 -25.56 14.51 -20.37
C GLN A 4 -24.63 13.39 -20.82
N LYS A 5 -24.86 12.88 -22.03
CA LYS A 5 -23.89 12.05 -22.75
C LYS A 5 -22.68 12.90 -23.07
N LEU A 6 -21.60 12.72 -22.29
CA LEU A 6 -20.28 13.22 -22.64
C LEU A 6 -19.85 12.60 -23.98
N PRO A 7 -19.50 13.39 -24.99
CA PRO A 7 -18.96 12.87 -26.24
C PRO A 7 -17.53 12.42 -26.01
N LEU A 8 -17.35 11.16 -25.60
CA LEU A 8 -16.03 10.54 -25.58
C LEU A 8 -15.64 10.20 -27.02
N LYS A 9 -14.99 11.14 -27.67
CA LYS A 9 -14.30 10.90 -28.93
C LYS A 9 -13.01 10.15 -28.62
N TYR A 10 -13.06 8.81 -28.60
CA TYR A 10 -11.86 8.00 -28.51
C TYR A 10 -11.07 8.13 -29.81
N PRO A 11 -9.77 8.46 -29.76
CA PRO A 11 -8.93 8.32 -30.92
C PRO A 11 -8.88 6.84 -31.29
N ILE A 12 -9.18 6.50 -32.53
CA ILE A 12 -9.02 5.17 -33.11
C ILE A 12 -7.57 4.73 -32.82
N PRO A 13 -7.31 3.55 -32.25
CA PRO A 13 -5.95 3.09 -32.02
C PRO A 13 -5.27 2.99 -33.38
N HIS A 14 -4.26 3.81 -33.62
CA HIS A 14 -3.34 3.61 -34.73
C HIS A 14 -2.71 2.22 -34.55
N GLN A 15 -2.95 1.34 -35.52
CA GLN A 15 -2.16 0.11 -35.65
C GLN A 15 -0.74 0.54 -35.99
N GLU A 16 0.11 0.68 -34.97
CA GLU A 16 1.56 0.76 -35.15
C GLU A 16 2.00 -0.60 -35.70
N ASN A 17 2.47 -0.63 -36.94
CA ASN A 17 3.23 -1.77 -37.48
C ASN A 17 4.51 -1.92 -36.67
N LYS A 18 4.45 -2.70 -35.59
CA LYS A 18 5.65 -3.04 -34.80
C LYS A 18 6.45 -4.06 -35.59
N GLU A 19 7.58 -3.61 -36.15
CA GLU A 19 8.60 -4.51 -36.65
C GLU A 19 9.08 -5.43 -35.51
N ILE A 20 9.01 -6.75 -35.76
CA ILE A 20 9.50 -7.76 -34.81
C ILE A 20 11.03 -7.71 -34.85
N ARG A 21 11.63 -7.01 -33.88
CA ARG A 21 13.08 -6.94 -33.70
C ARG A 21 13.57 -8.09 -32.82
N ARG A 22 14.78 -8.62 -33.15
CA ARG A 22 15.44 -9.63 -32.29
C ARG A 22 15.53 -9.12 -30.83
N ILE A 23 15.23 -10.01 -29.88
CA ILE A 23 15.34 -9.71 -28.46
C ILE A 23 16.82 -9.61 -28.09
N THR A 24 17.32 -8.41 -27.85
CA THR A 24 18.61 -8.14 -27.23
C THR A 24 18.37 -7.72 -25.77
N PHE A 25 19.40 -7.80 -24.92
CA PHE A 25 19.30 -7.42 -23.51
C PHE A 25 18.69 -6.01 -23.33
N LYS A 26 19.16 -5.04 -24.13
CA LYS A 26 18.65 -3.66 -24.12
C LYS A 26 17.17 -3.58 -24.57
N ASN A 27 16.80 -4.33 -25.59
CA ASN A 27 15.41 -4.37 -26.08
C ASN A 27 14.51 -5.19 -25.13
N GLY A 28 15.06 -6.20 -24.44
CA GLY A 28 14.35 -6.96 -23.42
C GLY A 28 13.94 -6.09 -22.23
N ILE A 29 14.88 -5.28 -21.71
CA ILE A 29 14.60 -4.30 -20.66
C ILE A 29 13.54 -3.29 -21.12
N SER A 30 13.68 -2.74 -22.32
CA SER A 30 12.69 -1.84 -22.91
C SER A 30 11.30 -2.50 -23.00
N GLN A 31 11.21 -3.77 -23.41
CA GLN A 31 9.95 -4.51 -23.48
C GLN A 31 9.32 -4.75 -22.11
N ILE A 32 10.12 -4.98 -21.05
CA ILE A 32 9.63 -5.09 -19.69
C ILE A 32 9.07 -3.74 -19.24
N PHE A 33 9.76 -2.63 -19.48
CA PHE A 33 9.27 -1.28 -19.17
C PHE A 33 8.00 -0.94 -19.96
N ASP A 34 7.91 -1.37 -21.23
CA ASP A 34 6.72 -1.20 -22.07
C ASP A 34 5.55 -2.05 -21.55
N ALA A 35 5.80 -3.33 -21.25
CA ALA A 35 4.78 -4.24 -20.72
C ALA A 35 4.23 -3.77 -19.37
N LEU A 36 5.08 -3.22 -18.51
CA LEU A 36 4.68 -2.61 -17.26
C LEU A 36 4.09 -1.20 -17.44
N ASN A 37 4.10 -0.68 -18.68
CA ASN A 37 3.68 0.68 -19.02
C ASN A 37 4.38 1.75 -18.15
N LEU A 38 5.65 1.51 -17.79
CA LEU A 38 6.46 2.37 -16.93
C LEU A 38 7.03 3.59 -17.68
N GLN A 39 7.00 3.57 -19.03
CA GLN A 39 7.57 4.66 -19.83
C GLN A 39 6.77 5.97 -19.72
N LYS A 40 5.46 5.88 -19.46
CA LYS A 40 4.59 7.07 -19.36
C LYS A 40 4.25 7.39 -17.91
N GLY A 41 4.82 8.48 -17.41
CA GLY A 41 4.38 9.10 -16.15
C GLY A 41 4.82 8.43 -14.85
N TRP A 42 5.72 7.44 -14.85
CA TRP A 42 6.14 6.77 -13.62
C TRP A 42 6.87 7.73 -12.65
N LEU A 43 7.82 8.54 -13.13
CA LEU A 43 8.48 9.55 -12.32
C LEU A 43 7.50 10.60 -11.80
N TYR A 44 6.56 11.01 -12.65
CA TYR A 44 5.50 11.92 -12.25
C TYR A 44 4.63 11.30 -11.15
N THR A 45 4.21 10.03 -11.32
CA THR A 45 3.39 9.33 -10.35
C THR A 45 4.11 9.17 -9.02
N LEU A 46 5.37 8.73 -9.01
CA LEU A 46 6.17 8.59 -7.78
C LEU A 46 6.40 9.93 -7.09
N LYS A 47 6.79 10.96 -7.85
CA LYS A 47 6.99 12.31 -7.30
C LYS A 47 5.70 12.87 -6.70
N SER A 48 4.60 12.75 -7.44
CA SER A 48 3.30 13.25 -6.98
C SER A 48 2.78 12.46 -5.77
N LEU A 49 3.04 11.15 -5.73
CA LEU A 49 2.67 10.29 -4.61
C LEU A 49 3.40 10.69 -3.32
N LEU A 50 4.68 11.06 -3.42
CA LEU A 50 5.48 11.50 -2.27
C LEU A 50 5.14 12.93 -1.82
N LEU A 51 4.86 13.84 -2.76
CA LEU A 51 4.66 15.25 -2.43
C LEU A 51 3.20 15.62 -2.14
N ASP A 52 2.26 15.10 -2.94
CA ASP A 52 0.81 15.37 -2.78
C ASP A 52 -0.02 14.16 -3.24
N PRO A 53 -0.08 13.09 -2.42
CA PRO A 53 -0.79 11.86 -2.76
C PRO A 53 -2.28 12.08 -2.99
N GLY A 54 -2.91 13.00 -2.25
CA GLY A 54 -4.33 13.30 -2.43
C GLY A 54 -4.64 13.95 -3.78
N ARG A 55 -3.76 14.84 -4.26
CA ARG A 55 -3.89 15.43 -5.60
C ARG A 55 -3.68 14.40 -6.70
N LEU A 56 -2.71 13.49 -6.53
CA LEU A 56 -2.49 12.38 -7.46
C LEU A 56 -3.73 11.50 -7.56
N VAL A 57 -4.34 11.15 -6.42
CA VAL A 57 -5.58 10.36 -6.38
C VAL A 57 -6.70 11.04 -7.17
N LYS A 58 -6.96 12.34 -6.91
CA LYS A 58 -7.97 13.10 -7.67
C LYS A 58 -7.68 13.11 -9.16
N TYR A 59 -6.43 13.34 -9.53
CA TYR A 59 -6.01 13.34 -10.91
C TYR A 59 -6.24 11.97 -11.56
N TYR A 60 -5.86 10.88 -10.89
CA TYR A 60 -6.07 9.51 -11.35
C TYR A 60 -7.55 9.16 -11.49
N LEU A 61 -8.38 9.53 -10.51
CA LEU A 61 -9.83 9.27 -10.55
C LEU A 61 -10.55 10.07 -11.64
N GLY A 62 -10.00 11.20 -12.02
CA GLY A 62 -10.48 12.03 -13.14
C GLY A 62 -9.85 11.64 -14.48
N VAL A 63 -9.10 12.56 -15.05
CA VAL A 63 -8.54 12.47 -16.42
C VAL A 63 -7.20 11.75 -16.51
N GLY A 64 -6.54 11.52 -15.38
CA GLY A 64 -5.13 11.08 -15.30
C GLY A 64 -4.89 9.58 -15.47
N ARG A 65 -5.92 8.74 -15.63
CA ARG A 65 -5.77 7.26 -15.70
C ARG A 65 -4.83 6.77 -16.80
N TYR A 66 -4.75 7.50 -17.90
CA TYR A 66 -3.92 7.14 -19.05
C TYR A 66 -2.52 7.73 -19.00
N SER A 67 -2.29 8.74 -18.14
CA SER A 67 -1.01 9.44 -18.00
C SER A 67 -0.24 9.09 -16.73
N THR A 68 -0.84 8.31 -15.83
CA THR A 68 -0.25 7.85 -14.58
C THR A 68 -0.22 6.32 -14.52
N ILE A 69 0.65 5.79 -13.68
CA ILE A 69 0.68 4.33 -13.46
C ILE A 69 -0.53 3.92 -12.61
N SER A 70 -1.14 2.79 -13.00
CA SER A 70 -2.20 2.17 -12.21
C SER A 70 -1.72 1.86 -10.78
N PRO A 71 -2.52 2.17 -9.73
CA PRO A 71 -2.16 1.89 -8.34
C PRO A 71 -1.83 0.42 -8.10
N TRP A 72 -2.54 -0.51 -8.75
CA TRP A 72 -2.29 -1.95 -8.64
C TRP A 72 -0.92 -2.37 -9.20
N LYS A 73 -0.54 -1.87 -10.37
CA LYS A 73 0.79 -2.14 -10.95
C LYS A 73 1.89 -1.60 -10.06
N LEU A 74 1.68 -0.40 -9.52
CA LEU A 74 2.64 0.24 -8.66
C LEU A 74 2.75 -0.48 -7.30
N LEU A 75 1.62 -0.93 -6.73
CA LEU A 75 1.59 -1.74 -5.52
C LEU A 75 2.36 -3.04 -5.72
N PHE A 76 2.09 -3.77 -6.80
CA PHE A 76 2.78 -5.01 -7.10
C PHE A 76 4.30 -4.81 -7.23
N LEU A 77 4.72 -3.80 -7.99
CA LEU A 77 6.13 -3.48 -8.20
C LEU A 77 6.84 -3.07 -6.90
N THR A 78 6.24 -2.19 -6.11
CA THR A 78 6.84 -1.71 -4.85
C THR A 78 6.84 -2.81 -3.79
N THR A 79 5.81 -3.68 -3.75
CA THR A 79 5.80 -4.84 -2.86
C THR A 79 6.90 -5.83 -3.21
N ALA A 80 7.07 -6.16 -4.51
CA ALA A 80 8.13 -7.06 -4.93
C ALA A 80 9.53 -6.50 -4.60
N LEU A 81 9.73 -5.20 -4.83
CA LEU A 81 11.00 -4.54 -4.51
C LEU A 81 11.25 -4.46 -3.00
N SER A 82 10.26 -4.10 -2.21
CA SER A 82 10.41 -4.04 -0.74
C SER A 82 10.72 -5.41 -0.15
N LEU A 83 10.04 -6.48 -0.61
CA LEU A 83 10.34 -7.84 -0.18
C LEU A 83 11.75 -8.28 -0.55
N PHE A 84 12.16 -8.04 -1.79
CA PHE A 84 13.52 -8.35 -2.22
C PHE A 84 14.55 -7.70 -1.28
N LEU A 85 14.35 -6.43 -0.93
CA LEU A 85 15.25 -5.71 -0.03
C LEU A 85 15.16 -6.22 1.42
N ILE A 86 13.96 -6.53 1.92
CA ILE A 86 13.77 -7.11 3.26
C ILE A 86 14.54 -8.43 3.39
N ILE A 87 14.45 -9.30 2.38
CA ILE A 87 15.16 -10.59 2.37
C ILE A 87 16.67 -10.36 2.21
N GLN A 88 17.08 -9.51 1.28
CA GLN A 88 18.52 -9.28 0.97
C GLN A 88 19.27 -8.68 2.16
N PHE A 89 18.62 -7.82 2.95
CA PHE A 89 19.24 -7.17 4.12
C PHE A 89 18.85 -7.81 5.44
N ASP A 90 18.20 -8.98 5.41
CA ASP A 90 17.74 -9.71 6.60
C ASP A 90 17.02 -8.82 7.63
N LEU A 91 16.18 -7.92 7.15
CA LEU A 91 15.43 -7.00 8.03
C LEU A 91 14.48 -7.73 8.96
N ASN A 92 14.12 -8.97 8.64
CA ASN A 92 13.27 -9.81 9.48
C ASN A 92 13.94 -10.10 10.82
N SER A 93 15.24 -10.41 10.82
CA SER A 93 16.01 -10.64 12.06
C SER A 93 16.09 -9.36 12.91
N LEU A 94 16.23 -8.20 12.27
CA LEU A 94 16.23 -6.91 12.97
C LEU A 94 14.88 -6.61 13.64
N PHE A 95 13.78 -6.86 12.95
CA PHE A 95 12.43 -6.69 13.54
C PHE A 95 12.16 -7.69 14.66
N THR A 96 12.58 -8.97 14.50
CA THR A 96 12.41 -10.01 15.52
C THR A 96 13.14 -9.64 16.81
N ASN A 97 14.41 -9.24 16.70
CA ASN A 97 15.22 -8.87 17.87
C ASN A 97 14.65 -7.66 18.60
N GLN A 98 14.15 -6.66 17.89
CA GLN A 98 13.52 -5.48 18.50
C GLN A 98 12.23 -5.81 19.28
N PHE A 99 11.46 -6.80 18.85
CA PHE A 99 10.24 -7.25 19.53
C PHE A 99 10.55 -8.15 20.72
N ILE A 100 11.56 -9.04 20.62
CA ILE A 100 11.91 -10.01 21.67
C ILE A 100 12.65 -9.31 22.82
N GLU A 101 13.58 -8.38 22.55
CA GLU A 101 14.29 -7.64 23.58
C GLU A 101 13.37 -6.75 24.44
N GLY A 102 12.21 -6.36 23.93
CA GLY A 102 11.19 -5.62 24.69
C GLY A 102 10.37 -6.46 25.67
N THR A 103 10.49 -7.79 25.63
CA THR A 103 9.69 -8.74 26.44
C THR A 103 10.54 -9.46 27.49
N ASN A 104 11.42 -8.76 28.20
CA ASN A 104 12.18 -9.33 29.32
C ASN A 104 11.21 -9.94 30.34
N GLU A 105 11.39 -11.24 30.64
CA GLU A 105 10.74 -12.04 31.68
C GLU A 105 9.40 -12.72 31.31
N SER A 106 9.25 -13.23 30.11
CA SER A 106 8.12 -14.12 29.77
C SER A 106 8.51 -15.58 29.93
N SER A 107 7.61 -16.40 30.51
CA SER A 107 7.77 -17.86 30.59
C SER A 107 8.01 -18.45 29.19
N ALA A 108 8.82 -19.51 29.10
CA ALA A 108 9.22 -20.16 27.83
C ALA A 108 8.04 -20.49 26.86
N GLY A 109 6.82 -20.62 27.39
CA GLY A 109 5.61 -20.81 26.58
C GLY A 109 5.19 -19.55 25.80
N ILE A 110 5.38 -18.35 26.37
CA ILE A 110 5.03 -17.08 25.71
C ILE A 110 6.05 -16.77 24.61
N GLU A 111 7.32 -17.09 24.81
CA GLU A 111 8.35 -16.92 23.77
C GLU A 111 8.04 -17.76 22.52
N LYS A 112 7.62 -19.03 22.71
CA LYS A 112 7.24 -19.89 21.57
C LYS A 112 6.05 -19.31 20.81
N VAL A 113 4.98 -18.90 21.51
CA VAL A 113 3.81 -18.30 20.88
C VAL A 113 4.15 -17.02 20.14
N ASN A 114 4.99 -16.17 20.70
CA ASN A 114 5.44 -14.94 20.05
C ASN A 114 6.28 -15.24 18.78
N ALA A 115 7.14 -16.25 18.83
CA ALA A 115 7.90 -16.68 17.66
C ALA A 115 7.00 -17.22 16.55
N ASP A 116 6.00 -18.06 16.88
CA ASP A 116 5.05 -18.59 15.91
C ASP A 116 4.19 -17.50 15.27
N ILE A 117 3.72 -16.54 16.07
CA ILE A 117 3.00 -15.36 15.58
C ILE A 117 3.88 -14.55 14.62
N PHE A 118 5.15 -14.34 14.98
CA PHE A 118 6.07 -13.59 14.14
C PHE A 118 6.35 -14.29 12.81
N ILE A 119 6.60 -15.61 12.83
CA ILE A 119 6.78 -16.43 11.63
C ILE A 119 5.54 -16.30 10.73
N PHE A 120 4.34 -16.41 11.31
CA PHE A 120 3.09 -16.23 10.58
C PHE A 120 3.01 -14.85 9.88
N PHE A 121 3.29 -13.77 10.60
CA PHE A 121 3.27 -12.43 10.02
C PHE A 121 4.31 -12.25 8.91
N ASN A 122 5.47 -12.88 9.04
CA ASN A 122 6.52 -12.82 8.05
C ASN A 122 6.17 -13.59 6.77
N ASP A 123 5.69 -14.82 6.92
CA ASP A 123 5.36 -15.69 5.80
C ASP A 123 4.15 -15.19 5.00
N TYR A 124 3.17 -14.58 5.70
CA TYR A 124 1.93 -14.09 5.09
C TYR A 124 1.88 -12.58 4.92
N TYR A 125 2.99 -11.86 5.09
CA TYR A 125 3.05 -10.39 5.08
C TYR A 125 2.29 -9.76 3.91
N ASN A 126 2.48 -10.27 2.69
CA ASN A 126 1.84 -9.73 1.50
C ASN A 126 0.33 -9.95 1.48
N ILE A 127 -0.09 -11.15 1.87
CA ILE A 127 -1.52 -11.50 1.94
C ILE A 127 -2.18 -10.62 3.00
N ILE A 128 -1.54 -10.45 4.14
CA ILE A 128 -1.97 -9.57 5.23
C ILE A 128 -2.08 -8.14 4.71
N LEU A 129 -1.03 -7.60 4.07
CA LEU A 129 -1.03 -6.25 3.53
C LEU A 129 -2.17 -6.03 2.54
N TRP A 130 -2.36 -6.94 1.59
CA TRP A 130 -3.36 -6.78 0.54
C TRP A 130 -4.79 -7.05 1.02
N SER A 131 -4.98 -7.95 2.00
CA SER A 131 -6.29 -8.20 2.62
C SER A 131 -6.81 -6.99 3.41
N SER A 132 -5.93 -6.05 3.80
CA SER A 132 -6.34 -4.80 4.43
C SER A 132 -7.12 -3.88 3.47
N ILE A 133 -6.86 -3.97 2.15
CA ILE A 133 -7.47 -3.07 1.14
C ILE A 133 -9.00 -3.07 1.21
N PRO A 134 -9.70 -4.22 1.08
CA PRO A 134 -11.15 -4.24 1.12
C PRO A 134 -11.72 -3.78 2.46
N VAL A 135 -11.05 -4.09 3.58
CA VAL A 135 -11.51 -3.75 4.92
C VAL A 135 -11.44 -2.24 5.15
N PHE A 136 -10.27 -1.65 4.90
CA PHE A 136 -10.10 -0.20 5.04
C PHE A 136 -11.00 0.58 4.09
N ALA A 137 -11.04 0.19 2.80
CA ALA A 137 -11.89 0.83 1.83
C ALA A 137 -13.37 0.80 2.22
N LEU A 138 -13.85 -0.32 2.80
CA LEU A 138 -15.23 -0.45 3.27
C LEU A 138 -15.53 0.52 4.42
N VAL A 139 -14.67 0.57 5.44
CA VAL A 139 -14.86 1.44 6.60
C VAL A 139 -14.81 2.91 6.19
N PHE A 140 -13.83 3.30 5.36
CA PHE A 140 -13.74 4.66 4.84
C PHE A 140 -14.96 5.03 4.01
N PHE A 141 -15.43 4.12 3.15
CA PHE A 141 -16.67 4.33 2.38
C PHE A 141 -17.88 4.53 3.29
N LEU A 142 -18.06 3.73 4.34
CA LEU A 142 -19.21 3.84 5.24
C LEU A 142 -19.21 5.15 6.03
N ILE A 143 -18.05 5.63 6.48
CA ILE A 143 -17.93 6.81 7.32
C ILE A 143 -17.83 8.10 6.49
N LEU A 144 -17.09 8.06 5.35
CA LEU A 144 -16.83 9.22 4.50
C LEU A 144 -17.69 9.21 3.23
N ARG A 145 -18.84 8.60 3.28
CA ARG A 145 -19.75 8.21 2.20
C ARG A 145 -20.12 9.30 1.17
N ARG A 146 -19.92 10.57 1.50
CA ARG A 146 -20.42 11.69 0.67
C ARG A 146 -19.50 12.07 -0.50
N SER A 147 -18.27 11.62 -0.52
CA SER A 147 -17.24 12.15 -1.43
C SER A 147 -16.78 11.16 -2.48
N PHE A 148 -16.62 9.89 -2.12
CA PHE A 148 -16.13 8.83 -3.00
C PHE A 148 -16.95 7.55 -2.85
N ASN A 149 -17.00 6.76 -3.92
CA ASN A 149 -17.59 5.42 -3.88
C ASN A 149 -16.59 4.39 -3.30
N TYR A 150 -17.03 3.16 -3.07
CA TYR A 150 -16.19 2.10 -2.49
C TYR A 150 -14.92 1.85 -3.30
N PHE A 151 -15.01 1.75 -4.64
CA PHE A 151 -13.85 1.47 -5.48
C PHE A 151 -12.86 2.64 -5.53
N GLU A 152 -13.33 3.86 -5.37
CA GLU A 152 -12.46 5.03 -5.26
C GLU A 152 -11.69 5.00 -3.94
N HIS A 153 -12.30 4.58 -2.83
CA HIS A 153 -11.59 4.33 -1.57
C HIS A 153 -10.58 3.19 -1.70
N VAL A 154 -10.88 2.12 -2.44
CA VAL A 154 -9.92 1.07 -2.78
C VAL A 154 -8.68 1.66 -3.47
N ILE A 155 -8.86 2.54 -4.46
CA ILE A 155 -7.77 3.20 -5.18
C ILE A 155 -6.94 4.10 -4.24
N ILE A 156 -7.59 4.91 -3.40
CA ILE A 156 -6.92 5.78 -2.43
C ILE A 156 -6.04 4.95 -1.49
N TYR A 157 -6.62 3.90 -0.90
CA TYR A 157 -5.91 3.05 0.04
C TYR A 157 -4.79 2.24 -0.63
N THR A 158 -4.98 1.81 -1.87
CA THR A 158 -3.92 1.15 -2.65
C THR A 158 -2.72 2.07 -2.85
N TYR A 159 -2.91 3.35 -3.19
CA TYR A 159 -1.81 4.32 -3.26
C TYR A 159 -1.14 4.56 -1.92
N TYR A 160 -1.91 4.54 -0.82
CA TYR A 160 -1.34 4.62 0.51
C TYR A 160 -0.43 3.43 0.82
N LEU A 161 -0.82 2.19 0.46
CA LEU A 161 0.05 1.01 0.61
C LEU A 161 1.32 1.09 -0.24
N VAL A 162 1.22 1.62 -1.44
CA VAL A 162 2.39 1.92 -2.28
C VAL A 162 3.36 2.85 -1.56
N LEU A 163 2.84 3.91 -0.94
CA LEU A 163 3.66 4.82 -0.10
C LEU A 163 4.33 4.09 1.05
N GLY A 164 3.60 3.20 1.74
CA GLY A 164 4.15 2.37 2.80
C GLY A 164 5.36 1.57 2.32
N ASN A 165 5.23 0.87 1.19
CA ASN A 165 6.33 0.12 0.60
C ASN A 165 7.53 1.03 0.20
N ILE A 166 7.25 2.21 -0.35
CA ILE A 166 8.30 3.19 -0.69
C ILE A 166 9.03 3.64 0.59
N PHE A 167 8.30 3.88 1.67
CA PHE A 167 8.93 4.25 2.95
C PHE A 167 9.74 3.11 3.56
N VAL A 168 9.34 1.86 3.43
CA VAL A 168 10.20 0.72 3.80
C VAL A 168 11.52 0.80 3.05
N ILE A 169 11.50 1.02 1.73
CA ILE A 169 12.71 1.13 0.92
C ILE A 169 13.58 2.32 1.34
N LEU A 170 12.98 3.48 1.54
CA LEU A 170 13.69 4.72 1.89
C LEU A 170 14.27 4.69 3.32
N LEU A 171 13.57 4.05 4.26
CA LEU A 171 13.97 3.95 5.67
C LEU A 171 14.87 2.75 5.95
N LEU A 172 15.22 1.95 4.94
CA LEU A 172 16.09 0.79 5.10
C LEU A 172 17.40 1.10 5.86
N PRO A 173 18.12 2.21 5.58
CA PRO A 173 19.29 2.58 6.37
C PRO A 173 18.96 2.90 7.84
N VAL A 174 17.78 3.47 8.10
CA VAL A 174 17.33 3.80 9.45
C VAL A 174 17.01 2.52 10.23
N PHE A 175 16.38 1.53 9.60
CA PHE A 175 16.14 0.22 10.20
C PHE A 175 17.46 -0.49 10.58
N ALA A 176 18.49 -0.37 9.74
CA ALA A 176 19.79 -0.98 10.00
C ALA A 176 20.60 -0.25 11.09
N LEU A 177 20.38 1.05 11.28
CA LEU A 177 21.20 1.88 12.18
C LEU A 177 20.55 2.17 13.54
N THR A 178 19.22 1.98 13.67
CA THR A 178 18.49 2.38 14.88
C THR A 178 17.38 1.40 15.24
N ASN A 179 17.18 1.17 16.54
CA ASN A 179 16.06 0.39 17.07
C ASN A 179 14.72 1.13 16.95
N TRP A 180 14.71 2.42 16.57
CA TRP A 180 13.51 3.24 16.40
C TRP A 180 12.96 3.24 14.97
N GLY A 181 13.61 2.54 14.04
CA GLY A 181 13.24 2.55 12.62
C GLY A 181 11.78 2.20 12.36
N PHE A 182 11.26 1.17 13.03
CA PHE A 182 9.86 0.77 12.90
C PHE A 182 8.90 1.82 13.46
N GLY A 183 9.21 2.43 14.60
CA GLY A 183 8.42 3.52 15.17
C GLY A 183 8.34 4.73 14.23
N ILE A 184 9.48 5.12 13.64
CA ILE A 184 9.56 6.20 12.65
C ILE A 184 8.69 5.87 11.43
N TYR A 185 8.79 4.65 10.90
CA TYR A 185 7.97 4.18 9.79
C TYR A 185 6.47 4.28 10.11
N LEU A 186 6.04 3.81 11.29
CA LEU A 186 4.63 3.90 11.70
C LEU A 186 4.15 5.35 11.75
N VAL A 187 4.91 6.25 12.35
CA VAL A 187 4.53 7.67 12.44
C VAL A 187 4.40 8.28 11.05
N ILE A 188 5.38 8.05 10.17
CA ILE A 188 5.36 8.59 8.81
C ILE A 188 4.16 8.06 8.03
N THR A 189 3.91 6.76 8.04
CA THR A 189 2.81 6.15 7.29
C THR A 189 1.44 6.60 7.81
N HIS A 190 1.26 6.72 9.14
CA HIS A 190 0.02 7.25 9.71
C HIS A 190 -0.20 8.73 9.38
N PHE A 191 0.86 9.53 9.38
CA PHE A 191 0.76 10.92 8.91
C PHE A 191 0.32 10.98 7.45
N TYR A 192 0.90 10.13 6.59
CA TYR A 192 0.58 10.15 5.16
C TYR A 192 -0.84 9.64 4.85
N ILE A 193 -1.42 8.68 5.58
CA ILE A 193 -2.81 8.28 5.34
C ILE A 193 -3.76 9.44 5.66
N VAL A 194 -3.54 10.12 6.78
CA VAL A 194 -4.31 11.31 7.17
C VAL A 194 -4.17 12.41 6.11
N TYR A 195 -2.95 12.73 5.73
CA TYR A 195 -2.64 13.75 4.71
C TYR A 195 -3.28 13.43 3.36
N THR A 196 -3.18 12.17 2.91
CA THR A 196 -3.77 11.71 1.65
C THR A 196 -5.29 11.94 1.65
N TYR A 197 -5.99 11.54 2.71
CA TYR A 197 -7.43 11.70 2.79
C TYR A 197 -7.86 13.16 2.95
N ILE A 198 -7.15 13.97 3.72
CA ILE A 198 -7.43 15.41 3.83
C ILE A 198 -7.35 16.08 2.44
N ARG A 199 -6.30 15.79 1.69
CA ARG A 199 -6.07 16.37 0.36
C ARG A 199 -6.99 15.78 -0.71
N ALA A 200 -7.31 14.48 -0.63
CA ALA A 200 -8.22 13.83 -1.57
C ALA A 200 -9.67 14.29 -1.39
N LEU A 201 -10.12 14.53 -0.16
CA LEU A 201 -11.49 14.89 0.18
C LEU A 201 -11.71 16.41 0.34
N ASP A 202 -10.68 17.24 0.24
CA ASP A 202 -10.70 18.69 0.54
C ASP A 202 -11.35 18.98 1.90
N LEU A 203 -10.90 18.25 2.92
CA LEU A 203 -11.47 18.42 4.24
C LEU A 203 -11.11 19.80 4.82
N THR A 204 -12.13 20.58 5.16
CA THR A 204 -11.96 21.94 5.70
C THR A 204 -12.63 22.12 7.05
N GLN A 205 -13.59 21.28 7.40
CA GLN A 205 -14.41 21.42 8.59
C GLN A 205 -13.97 20.44 9.68
N TRP A 206 -13.94 20.87 10.93
CA TRP A 206 -13.45 20.09 12.07
C TRP A 206 -14.17 18.73 12.26
N HIS A 207 -15.48 18.66 12.03
CA HIS A 207 -16.23 17.41 12.12
C HIS A 207 -15.80 16.37 11.05
N GLN A 208 -15.27 16.81 9.92
CA GLN A 208 -14.73 15.92 8.87
C GLN A 208 -13.42 15.27 9.33
N TYR A 209 -12.58 16.01 10.07
CA TYR A 209 -11.37 15.45 10.67
C TYR A 209 -11.70 14.39 11.73
N ILE A 210 -12.75 14.62 12.55
CA ILE A 210 -13.22 13.61 13.51
C ILE A 210 -13.69 12.36 12.78
N LYS A 211 -14.47 12.48 11.70
CA LYS A 211 -14.89 11.33 10.90
C LYS A 211 -13.71 10.59 10.30
N LEU A 212 -12.69 11.29 9.79
CA LEU A 212 -11.48 10.69 9.29
C LEU A 212 -10.74 9.92 10.39
N PHE A 213 -10.57 10.51 11.57
CA PHE A 213 -9.96 9.84 12.71
C PHE A 213 -10.72 8.58 13.11
N LEU A 214 -12.05 8.65 13.21
CA LEU A 214 -12.91 7.50 13.50
C LEU A 214 -12.78 6.43 12.41
N ALA A 215 -12.73 6.81 11.14
CA ALA A 215 -12.57 5.87 10.04
C ALA A 215 -11.24 5.12 10.14
N ILE A 216 -10.15 5.82 10.42
CA ILE A 216 -8.82 5.22 10.58
C ILE A 216 -8.83 4.25 11.78
N THR A 217 -9.28 4.72 12.94
CA THR A 217 -9.30 3.91 14.17
C THR A 217 -10.16 2.65 14.00
N LEU A 218 -11.37 2.80 13.47
CA LEU A 218 -12.29 1.69 13.27
C LEU A 218 -11.76 0.70 12.21
N SER A 219 -11.07 1.17 11.17
CA SER A 219 -10.43 0.32 10.19
C SER A 219 -9.34 -0.57 10.81
N TYR A 220 -8.49 0.00 11.67
CA TYR A 220 -7.47 -0.79 12.37
C TYR A 220 -8.08 -1.80 13.34
N ILE A 221 -9.10 -1.42 14.10
CA ILE A 221 -9.80 -2.34 15.02
C ILE A 221 -10.43 -3.49 14.24
N LEU A 222 -11.19 -3.18 13.20
CA LEU A 222 -11.84 -4.20 12.38
C LEU A 222 -10.83 -5.11 11.69
N TYR A 223 -9.76 -4.52 11.16
CA TYR A 223 -8.71 -5.28 10.50
C TYR A 223 -7.95 -6.19 11.48
N PHE A 224 -7.66 -5.71 12.70
CA PHE A 224 -7.07 -6.52 13.75
C PHE A 224 -7.96 -7.72 14.12
N ILE A 225 -9.28 -7.51 14.24
CA ILE A 225 -10.24 -8.59 14.47
C ILE A 225 -10.16 -9.64 13.34
N VAL A 226 -10.18 -9.18 12.08
CA VAL A 226 -10.07 -10.08 10.91
C VAL A 226 -8.76 -10.87 10.94
N LEU A 227 -7.64 -10.23 11.28
CA LEU A 227 -6.34 -10.89 11.40
C LEU A 227 -6.32 -11.95 12.50
N VAL A 228 -6.84 -11.62 13.69
CA VAL A 228 -6.89 -12.58 14.81
C VAL A 228 -7.71 -13.80 14.40
N PHE A 229 -8.91 -13.61 13.84
CA PHE A 229 -9.76 -14.72 13.41
C PHE A 229 -9.14 -15.56 12.28
N SER A 230 -8.34 -14.98 11.40
CA SER A 230 -7.66 -15.71 10.33
C SER A 230 -6.38 -16.43 10.82
N ALA A 231 -5.68 -15.87 11.80
CA ALA A 231 -4.44 -16.43 12.32
C ALA A 231 -4.67 -17.61 13.27
N VAL A 232 -5.71 -17.56 14.11
CA VAL A 232 -5.99 -18.61 15.12
C VAL A 232 -6.07 -20.02 14.53
N PRO A 233 -6.82 -20.31 13.45
CA PRO A 233 -6.87 -21.66 12.89
C PRO A 233 -5.52 -22.14 12.36
N ILE A 234 -4.72 -21.23 11.81
CA ILE A 234 -3.41 -21.56 11.23
C ILE A 234 -2.43 -21.90 12.36
N ILE A 235 -2.39 -21.09 13.42
CA ILE A 235 -1.54 -21.31 14.58
C ILE A 235 -1.95 -22.62 15.28
N MET A 236 -3.24 -22.89 15.46
CA MET A 236 -3.70 -24.13 16.09
C MET A 236 -3.30 -25.37 15.31
N ASN A 237 -3.29 -25.35 13.99
CA ASN A 237 -2.84 -26.46 13.16
C ASN A 237 -1.31 -26.70 13.22
N HIS A 238 -0.52 -25.69 13.58
CA HIS A 238 0.93 -25.84 13.75
C HIS A 238 1.33 -26.30 15.17
N VAL A 239 0.44 -26.13 16.14
CA VAL A 239 0.68 -26.53 17.56
C VAL A 239 0.16 -27.92 17.87
N ALA A 240 -0.78 -28.45 17.06
CA ALA A 240 -1.30 -29.80 17.16
C ALA A 240 -0.40 -30.80 16.44
#